data_aaedeeb9a983387749fb598c614dbbf6
#
_entry.id   aaedeeb9a983387749fb598c614dbbf6
#
_cell.length_a   1.000
_cell.length_b   1.000
_cell.length_c   1.000
_cell.angle_alpha   90.00
_cell.angle_beta   90.00
_cell.angle_gamma   90.00
#
_symmetry.space_group_name_H-M   'P 1'
#
loop_
_entity.id
_entity.type
_entity.pdbx_description
1 polymer ?
#
loop_
_entity_poly.entity_id
_entity_poly.type
_entity_poly.pdbx_seq_one_letter_code
_entity_poly.pdbx_strand_id
1 'polypeptide(L)'
;MAKDWQELTRITNGAPFTVERVNLPDDDITIEGSFELPTLAKLSQEDQVFIMTFVRSHGSIKEMERIFGISYPTVKNRLNRIAENFELVEVESRPAQTEVLAQLEQGEITFEEALGRLSE
;
A
#
# COMPACT_ATOMS: atom_id res chain seq x y z
N MET A 1 21.53 -13.37 -6.68
CA MET A 1 20.27 -12.88 -7.27
C MET A 1 19.18 -12.81 -6.21
N ALA A 2 18.45 -11.71 -6.20
CA ALA A 2 17.38 -11.52 -5.21
C ALA A 2 16.19 -12.45 -5.47
N LYS A 3 15.59 -12.92 -4.40
CA LYS A 3 14.37 -13.71 -4.47
C LYS A 3 13.16 -12.80 -4.44
N ASP A 4 12.03 -13.31 -4.94
CA ASP A 4 10.77 -12.58 -4.90
C ASP A 4 10.33 -12.37 -3.44
N TRP A 5 9.74 -11.22 -3.15
CA TRP A 5 9.21 -10.91 -1.82
C TRP A 5 8.17 -11.95 -1.34
N GLN A 6 7.37 -12.48 -2.27
CA GLN A 6 6.39 -13.50 -1.94
C GLN A 6 7.02 -14.77 -1.38
N GLU A 7 8.25 -15.07 -1.78
CA GLU A 7 9.00 -16.18 -1.22
C GLU A 7 9.24 -15.97 0.28
N LEU A 8 9.60 -14.76 0.66
CA LEU A 8 9.79 -14.40 2.07
C LEU A 8 8.47 -14.49 2.84
N THR A 9 7.39 -13.99 2.26
CA THR A 9 6.07 -14.07 2.86
C THR A 9 5.67 -15.52 3.13
N ARG A 10 5.96 -16.40 2.18
CA ARG A 10 5.68 -17.83 2.32
C ARG A 10 6.50 -18.47 3.44
N ILE A 11 7.79 -18.17 3.49
CA ILE A 11 8.70 -18.75 4.50
C ILE A 11 8.31 -18.31 5.91
N THR A 12 7.95 -17.04 6.09
CA THR A 12 7.58 -16.53 7.40
C THR A 12 6.19 -16.96 7.84
N ASN A 13 5.38 -17.47 6.91
CA ASN A 13 4.03 -17.97 7.18
C ASN A 13 3.15 -16.96 7.94
N GLY A 14 3.27 -15.69 7.55
CA GLY A 14 2.48 -14.62 8.16
C GLY A 14 2.99 -14.11 9.50
N ALA A 15 4.10 -14.63 9.99
CA ALA A 15 4.68 -14.12 11.24
C ALA A 15 5.19 -12.70 11.04
N PRO A 16 5.02 -11.81 12.04
CA PRO A 16 5.56 -10.45 11.96
C PRO A 16 7.08 -10.48 11.90
N PHE A 17 7.65 -9.61 11.09
CA PHE A 17 9.10 -9.47 11.01
C PHE A 17 9.50 -8.04 10.66
N THR A 18 10.76 -7.70 10.92
CA THR A 18 11.35 -6.41 10.53
C THR A 18 12.43 -6.64 9.50
N VAL A 19 12.74 -5.59 8.74
CA VAL A 19 13.88 -5.62 7.81
C VAL A 19 15.08 -5.02 8.55
N GLU A 20 16.16 -5.76 8.62
CA GLU A 20 17.35 -5.32 9.35
C GLU A 20 18.52 -4.95 8.43
N ARG A 21 18.51 -5.43 7.21
CA ARG A 21 19.60 -5.17 6.28
C ARG A 21 19.08 -5.00 4.87
N VAL A 22 19.49 -3.89 4.23
CA VAL A 22 19.12 -3.59 2.84
C VAL A 22 20.42 -3.36 2.06
N ASN A 23 20.56 -4.02 0.93
CA ASN A 23 21.71 -3.87 0.06
C ASN A 23 21.31 -3.09 -1.19
N LEU A 24 22.08 -2.05 -1.50
CA LEU A 24 21.96 -1.26 -2.72
C LEU A 24 23.09 -1.69 -3.65
N PRO A 25 22.89 -2.71 -4.51
CA PRO A 25 23.99 -3.32 -5.26
C PRO A 25 24.66 -2.36 -6.25
N ASP A 26 23.89 -1.45 -6.86
CA ASP A 26 24.43 -0.50 -7.84
C ASP A 26 25.35 0.53 -7.19
N ASP A 27 25.13 0.86 -5.93
CA ASP A 27 25.92 1.85 -5.19
C ASP A 27 26.93 1.19 -4.24
N ASP A 28 26.92 -0.12 -4.16
CA ASP A 28 27.76 -0.90 -3.24
C ASP A 28 27.61 -0.42 -1.79
N ILE A 29 26.35 -0.15 -1.41
CA ILE A 29 25.99 0.34 -0.07
C ILE A 29 25.07 -0.66 0.61
N THR A 30 25.32 -0.91 1.89
CA THR A 30 24.46 -1.70 2.73
C THR A 30 23.95 -0.83 3.88
N ILE A 31 22.64 -0.88 4.12
CA ILE A 31 22.00 -0.14 5.20
C ILE A 31 21.54 -1.15 6.24
N GLU A 32 21.94 -0.95 7.49
CA GLU A 32 21.53 -1.79 8.60
C GLU A 32 20.72 -0.99 9.61
N GLY A 33 19.75 -1.64 10.23
CA GLY A 33 18.86 -1.02 11.20
C GLY A 33 17.71 -1.95 11.48
N SER A 34 16.66 -1.43 12.09
CA SER A 34 15.42 -2.17 12.30
C SER A 34 14.29 -1.34 11.70
N PHE A 35 13.74 -1.81 10.61
CA PHE A 35 12.73 -1.09 9.85
C PHE A 35 11.46 -1.92 9.79
N GLU A 36 10.34 -1.29 10.12
CA GLU A 36 9.05 -1.94 9.99
C GLU A 36 8.62 -2.03 8.53
N LEU A 37 7.88 -3.08 8.20
CA LEU A 37 7.34 -3.25 6.87
C LEU A 37 6.23 -2.24 6.61
N PRO A 38 6.10 -1.76 5.37
CA PRO A 38 4.90 -1.02 4.99
C PRO A 38 3.68 -1.93 5.05
N THR A 39 2.50 -1.33 5.21
CA THR A 39 1.25 -2.07 5.40
C THR A 39 1.01 -3.11 4.30
N LEU A 40 1.27 -2.73 3.04
CA LEU A 40 1.09 -3.67 1.91
C LEU A 40 1.96 -4.92 2.03
N ALA A 41 3.17 -4.77 2.56
CA ALA A 41 4.09 -5.90 2.71
C ALA A 41 3.71 -6.80 3.89
N LYS A 42 2.88 -6.32 4.81
CA LYS A 42 2.39 -7.11 5.94
C LYS A 42 1.23 -8.03 5.57
N LEU A 43 0.61 -7.82 4.44
CA LEU A 43 -0.49 -8.66 3.97
C LEU A 43 -0.01 -10.06 3.65
N SER A 44 -0.91 -11.04 3.75
CA SER A 44 -0.62 -12.39 3.29
C SER A 44 -0.33 -12.40 1.79
N GLN A 45 0.31 -13.47 1.32
CA GLN A 45 0.58 -13.63 -0.11
C GLN A 45 -0.71 -13.56 -0.92
N GLU A 46 -1.77 -14.22 -0.45
CA GLU A 46 -3.07 -14.21 -1.13
C GLU A 46 -3.64 -12.80 -1.22
N ASP A 47 -3.58 -12.04 -0.13
CA ASP A 47 -4.09 -10.68 -0.12
C ASP A 47 -3.25 -9.75 -0.99
N GLN A 48 -1.93 -9.93 -1.02
CA GLN A 48 -1.06 -9.16 -1.91
C GLN A 48 -1.44 -9.40 -3.37
N VAL A 49 -1.63 -10.65 -3.77
CA VAL A 49 -2.05 -11.00 -5.13
C VAL A 49 -3.42 -10.42 -5.44
N PHE A 50 -4.32 -10.48 -4.48
CA PHE A 50 -5.68 -9.95 -4.64
C PHE A 50 -5.66 -8.45 -4.91
N ILE A 51 -4.89 -7.69 -4.12
CA ILE A 51 -4.75 -6.24 -4.28
C ILE A 51 -4.06 -5.90 -5.60
N MET A 52 -3.00 -6.60 -5.96
CA MET A 52 -2.32 -6.36 -7.23
C MET A 52 -3.25 -6.58 -8.42
N THR A 53 -4.09 -7.61 -8.35
CA THR A 53 -5.06 -7.89 -9.39
C THR A 53 -6.13 -6.78 -9.45
N PHE A 54 -6.57 -6.30 -8.29
CA PHE A 54 -7.52 -5.20 -8.22
C PHE A 54 -6.98 -3.94 -8.91
N VAL A 55 -5.73 -3.59 -8.59
CA VAL A 55 -5.08 -2.43 -9.20
C VAL A 55 -4.90 -2.64 -10.71
N ARG A 56 -4.46 -3.83 -11.12
CA ARG A 56 -4.26 -4.16 -12.53
C ARG A 56 -5.56 -4.09 -13.34
N SER A 57 -6.67 -4.44 -12.72
CA SER A 57 -8.00 -4.36 -13.35
C SER A 57 -8.61 -2.97 -13.28
N HIS A 58 -7.85 -1.98 -12.82
CA HIS A 58 -8.29 -0.59 -12.64
C HIS A 58 -9.51 -0.47 -11.72
N GLY A 59 -9.56 -1.31 -10.69
CA GLY A 59 -10.63 -1.29 -9.70
C GLY A 59 -11.91 -1.96 -10.17
N SER A 60 -11.86 -2.78 -11.20
CA SER A 60 -13.04 -3.49 -11.71
C SER A 60 -13.38 -4.71 -10.86
N ILE A 61 -14.44 -4.61 -10.06
CA ILE A 61 -14.91 -5.74 -9.26
C ILE A 61 -15.42 -6.86 -10.16
N LYS A 62 -16.03 -6.50 -11.30
CA LYS A 62 -16.50 -7.48 -12.27
C LYS A 62 -15.36 -8.34 -12.80
N GLU A 63 -14.21 -7.72 -13.13
CA GLU A 63 -13.03 -8.46 -13.53
C GLU A 63 -12.49 -9.35 -12.42
N MET A 64 -12.55 -8.87 -11.17
CA MET A 64 -12.12 -9.66 -10.01
C MET A 64 -12.98 -10.93 -9.87
N GLU A 65 -14.30 -10.80 -10.07
CA GLU A 65 -15.20 -11.96 -10.07
C GLU A 65 -14.78 -12.99 -11.12
N ARG A 66 -14.45 -12.52 -12.30
CA ARG A 66 -14.05 -13.39 -13.40
C ARG A 66 -12.71 -14.08 -13.12
N ILE A 67 -11.72 -13.32 -12.69
CA ILE A 67 -10.36 -13.83 -12.48
C ILE A 67 -10.31 -14.84 -11.35
N PHE A 68 -10.96 -14.54 -10.23
CA PHE A 68 -10.92 -15.40 -9.04
C PHE A 68 -12.07 -16.41 -8.97
N GLY A 69 -13.06 -16.29 -9.85
CA GLY A 69 -14.21 -17.20 -9.84
C GLY A 69 -15.06 -17.08 -8.58
N ILE A 70 -15.22 -15.88 -8.04
CA ILE A 70 -15.98 -15.61 -6.83
C ILE A 70 -17.07 -14.57 -7.09
N SER A 71 -18.05 -14.50 -6.19
CA SER A 71 -19.19 -13.59 -6.33
C SER A 71 -18.83 -12.15 -5.95
N TYR A 72 -19.66 -11.21 -6.38
CA TYR A 72 -19.53 -9.79 -6.03
C TYR A 72 -19.46 -9.57 -4.51
N PRO A 73 -20.35 -10.14 -3.70
CA PRO A 73 -20.24 -9.95 -2.25
C PRO A 73 -18.93 -10.49 -1.68
N THR A 74 -18.41 -11.59 -2.22
CA THR A 74 -17.16 -12.16 -1.77
C THR A 74 -15.98 -11.23 -2.08
N VAL A 75 -15.96 -10.64 -3.29
CA VAL A 75 -14.93 -9.65 -3.64
C VAL A 75 -15.00 -8.46 -2.69
N LYS A 76 -16.20 -7.91 -2.48
CA LYS A 76 -16.41 -6.76 -1.61
C LYS A 76 -15.99 -7.04 -0.18
N ASN A 77 -16.34 -8.19 0.35
CA ASN A 77 -15.97 -8.57 1.72
C ASN A 77 -14.46 -8.70 1.89
N ARG A 78 -13.78 -9.28 0.91
CA ARG A 78 -12.31 -9.38 0.96
C ARG A 78 -11.65 -8.03 0.87
N LEU A 79 -12.13 -7.16 -0.01
CA LEU A 79 -11.60 -5.79 -0.11
C LEU A 79 -11.81 -5.02 1.18
N ASN A 80 -12.99 -5.14 1.79
CA ASN A 80 -13.28 -4.46 3.06
C ASN A 80 -12.36 -4.94 4.17
N ARG A 81 -12.13 -6.25 4.26
CA ARG A 81 -11.24 -6.83 5.27
C ARG A 81 -9.79 -6.34 5.08
N ILE A 82 -9.33 -6.30 3.84
CA ILE A 82 -7.99 -5.80 3.54
C ILE A 82 -7.91 -4.30 3.85
N ALA A 83 -8.93 -3.54 3.48
CA ALA A 83 -8.99 -2.10 3.72
C ALA A 83 -8.92 -1.74 5.20
N GLU A 84 -9.41 -2.59 6.08
CA GLU A 84 -9.30 -2.38 7.52
C GLU A 84 -7.86 -2.23 7.99
N ASN A 85 -6.92 -2.90 7.33
CA ASN A 85 -5.50 -2.76 7.63
C ASN A 85 -4.96 -1.39 7.25
N PHE A 86 -5.63 -0.68 6.34
CA PHE A 86 -5.19 0.63 5.85
C PHE A 86 -5.82 1.80 6.57
N GLU A 87 -6.93 1.61 7.27
CA GLU A 87 -7.65 2.69 7.95
C GLU A 87 -6.78 3.46 8.94
N LEU A 88 -5.99 2.75 9.73
CA LEU A 88 -5.09 3.39 10.70
C LEU A 88 -4.04 4.26 10.03
N VAL A 89 -3.51 3.80 8.90
CA VAL A 89 -2.54 4.57 8.11
C VAL A 89 -3.18 5.82 7.54
N GLU A 90 -4.41 5.68 7.03
CA GLU A 90 -5.18 6.80 6.46
C GLU A 90 -5.51 7.86 7.51
N VAL A 91 -5.91 7.43 8.71
CA VAL A 91 -6.21 8.34 9.83
C VAL A 91 -4.97 9.12 10.26
N GLU A 92 -3.82 8.48 10.29
CA GLU A 92 -2.56 9.12 10.68
C GLU A 92 -1.99 10.01 9.58
N SER A 93 -2.30 9.69 8.33
CA SER A 93 -1.68 10.34 7.21
C SER A 93 -2.58 11.40 6.61
N ARG A 94 -2.43 12.62 6.98
CA ARG A 94 -2.63 13.75 6.08
C ARG A 94 -4.01 14.41 5.94
N PRO A 95 -4.80 14.58 7.01
CA PRO A 95 -5.99 15.44 6.85
C PRO A 95 -5.62 16.82 6.32
N ALA A 96 -4.48 17.36 6.77
CA ALA A 96 -4.00 18.66 6.31
C ALA A 96 -3.67 18.69 4.83
N GLN A 97 -3.02 17.65 4.30
CA GLN A 97 -2.70 17.58 2.87
C GLN A 97 -3.95 17.43 2.01
N THR A 98 -4.89 16.59 2.45
CA THR A 98 -6.15 16.39 1.74
C THR A 98 -6.93 17.70 1.69
N GLU A 99 -6.97 18.43 2.80
CA GLU A 99 -7.65 19.71 2.87
C GLU A 99 -7.00 20.75 1.96
N VAL A 100 -5.67 20.82 1.96
CA VAL A 100 -4.92 21.74 1.09
C VAL A 100 -5.18 21.43 -0.38
N LEU A 101 -5.16 20.15 -0.77
CA LEU A 101 -5.44 19.77 -2.15
C LEU A 101 -6.88 20.10 -2.55
N ALA A 102 -7.84 19.90 -1.65
CA ALA A 102 -9.22 20.27 -1.91
C ALA A 102 -9.37 21.77 -2.10
N GLN A 103 -8.69 22.58 -1.30
CA GLN A 103 -8.71 24.03 -1.43
C GLN A 103 -8.10 24.47 -2.77
N LEU A 104 -7.03 23.83 -3.19
CA LEU A 104 -6.41 24.12 -4.48
C LEU A 104 -7.35 23.80 -5.64
N GLU A 105 -8.02 22.67 -5.60
CA GLU A 105 -9.00 22.26 -6.61
C GLU A 105 -10.19 23.22 -6.69
N GLN A 106 -10.60 23.76 -5.55
CA GLN A 106 -11.70 24.72 -5.48
C GLN A 106 -11.26 26.15 -5.81
N GLY A 107 -9.97 26.38 -6.01
CA GLY A 107 -9.43 27.68 -6.30
C GLY A 107 -9.34 28.61 -5.11
N GLU A 108 -9.43 28.09 -3.90
CA GLU A 108 -9.35 28.88 -2.67
C GLU A 108 -7.94 29.33 -2.34
N ILE A 109 -6.94 28.58 -2.82
CA ILE A 109 -5.53 28.90 -2.62
C ILE A 109 -4.78 28.76 -3.94
N THR A 110 -3.64 29.42 -4.04
CA THR A 110 -2.77 29.30 -5.21
C THR A 110 -1.88 28.05 -5.08
N PHE A 111 -1.29 27.67 -6.19
CA PHE A 111 -0.34 26.55 -6.21
C PHE A 111 0.85 26.81 -5.28
N GLU A 112 1.35 28.03 -5.23
CA GLU A 112 2.45 28.41 -4.34
C GLU A 112 2.06 28.29 -2.87
N GLU A 113 0.87 28.71 -2.51
CA GLU A 113 0.35 28.57 -1.16
C GLU A 113 0.21 27.09 -0.78
N ALA A 114 -0.28 26.28 -1.71
CA ALA A 114 -0.42 24.83 -1.49
C ALA A 114 0.95 24.18 -1.24
N LEU A 115 1.96 24.54 -2.02
CA LEU A 115 3.31 24.02 -1.83
C LEU A 115 3.89 24.41 -0.47
N GLY A 116 3.69 25.67 -0.06
CA GLY A 116 4.14 26.13 1.23
C GLY A 116 3.50 25.37 2.39
N ARG A 117 2.22 25.11 2.30
CA ARG A 117 1.48 24.39 3.35
C ARG A 117 1.80 22.90 3.38
N LEU A 118 2.07 22.29 2.23
CA LEU A 118 2.42 20.89 2.14
C LEU A 118 3.85 20.59 2.61
N SER A 119 4.73 21.58 2.56
CA SER A 119 6.12 21.42 2.99
C SER A 119 6.32 21.65 4.49
N GLU A 120 5.30 22.12 5.18
CA GLU A 120 5.30 22.21 6.63
C GLU A 120 5.02 20.83 7.24
#